data_389632400da7ce9cda139aef1d88f08c
#
_entry.id   389632400da7ce9cda139aef1d88f08c
#
_cell.length_a   1.000
_cell.length_b   1.000
_cell.length_c   1.000
_cell.angle_alpha   90.00
_cell.angle_beta   90.00
_cell.angle_gamma   90.00
#
_symmetry.space_group_name_H-M   'P 1'
#
loop_
_entity.id
_entity.type
_entity.pdbx_description
1 polymer ?
#
loop_
_entity_poly.entity_id
_entity_poly.type
_entity_poly.pdbx_seq_one_letter_code
_entity_poly.pdbx_strand_id
1 'polypeptide(L)'
;RSTAELYVLERNKGSIGFIANGNLGLANTLNDYSGTFYEHFCRIGYGKSMAENMQQAVRELDNNNVSASLKGICLEMSLQGDPAVKLFAPQLPDYSTILEQLNILPAEITTDLDSFTISLGIQNIGKAISDSLSIEVRHDFPANQIADSVYFFKIKPVYFQEELLLKLPISIQQNVGNNQFTVLLDPLNELAEISETNNRLDFDVLVRS
;
A
#
# COMPACT_ATOMS: atom_id res chain seq x y z
N ARG A 1 -35.48 -9.84 9.62
CA ARG A 1 -34.04 -9.65 9.82
C ARG A 1 -33.60 -8.38 9.10
N SER A 2 -32.78 -7.59 9.75
CA SER A 2 -32.13 -6.43 9.13
C SER A 2 -31.07 -6.88 8.10
N THR A 3 -30.67 -5.99 7.21
CA THR A 3 -29.55 -6.25 6.26
C THR A 3 -28.27 -6.63 7.02
N ALA A 4 -27.97 -5.96 8.11
CA ALA A 4 -26.79 -6.23 8.93
C ALA A 4 -26.83 -7.65 9.53
N GLU A 5 -27.98 -8.08 10.05
CA GLU A 5 -28.16 -9.45 10.55
C GLU A 5 -27.98 -10.51 9.44
N LEU A 6 -28.49 -10.23 8.23
CA LEU A 6 -28.31 -11.16 7.11
C LEU A 6 -26.83 -11.33 6.76
N TYR A 7 -26.05 -10.23 6.77
CA TYR A 7 -24.62 -10.30 6.46
C TYR A 7 -23.80 -11.02 7.53
N VAL A 8 -24.13 -10.83 8.80
CA VAL A 8 -23.36 -11.42 9.92
C VAL A 8 -23.77 -12.86 10.21
N LEU A 9 -25.05 -13.20 10.04
CA LEU A 9 -25.60 -14.51 10.40
C LEU A 9 -25.64 -15.52 9.24
N GLU A 10 -25.16 -15.14 8.05
CA GLU A 10 -25.16 -16.04 6.90
C GLU A 10 -24.11 -17.15 7.06
N ARG A 11 -24.55 -18.41 6.90
CA ARG A 11 -23.72 -19.58 7.13
C ARG A 11 -22.67 -19.75 6.01
N ASN A 12 -21.39 -19.91 6.37
CA ASN A 12 -20.24 -20.13 5.47
C ASN A 12 -19.91 -18.97 4.51
N LYS A 13 -20.51 -17.80 4.70
CA LYS A 13 -20.25 -16.57 3.95
C LYS A 13 -20.78 -15.38 4.75
N GLY A 14 -20.49 -14.19 4.28
CA GLY A 14 -20.92 -12.97 4.96
C GLY A 14 -19.76 -12.24 5.62
N SER A 15 -20.05 -11.38 6.60
CA SER A 15 -19.07 -10.55 7.29
C SER A 15 -18.92 -10.97 8.74
N ILE A 16 -17.73 -10.73 9.32
CA ILE A 16 -17.46 -10.95 10.75
C ILE A 16 -18.07 -9.85 11.63
N GLY A 17 -18.42 -8.71 11.03
CA GLY A 17 -19.08 -7.59 11.68
C GLY A 17 -19.70 -6.66 10.65
N PHE A 18 -20.70 -5.91 11.04
CA PHE A 18 -21.40 -4.95 10.21
C PHE A 18 -21.76 -3.72 11.03
N ILE A 19 -21.26 -2.56 10.64
CA ILE A 19 -21.59 -1.28 11.27
C ILE A 19 -22.65 -0.59 10.41
N ALA A 20 -23.77 -0.22 11.00
CA ALA A 20 -24.84 0.46 10.31
C ALA A 20 -25.56 1.44 11.23
N ASN A 21 -26.16 2.46 10.60
CA ASN A 21 -27.14 3.29 11.28
C ASN A 21 -28.45 2.53 11.50
N GLY A 22 -29.03 2.62 12.66
CA GLY A 22 -30.30 1.99 13.01
C GLY A 22 -31.51 2.61 12.36
N ASN A 23 -31.37 3.81 11.76
CA ASN A 23 -32.45 4.58 11.14
C ASN A 23 -31.97 5.26 9.85
N LEU A 24 -32.80 6.13 9.26
CA LEU A 24 -32.44 6.95 8.10
C LEU A 24 -31.45 8.04 8.53
N GLY A 25 -30.22 7.93 8.06
CA GLY A 25 -29.17 8.93 8.30
C GLY A 25 -29.11 9.96 7.16
N LEU A 26 -28.71 11.19 7.49
CA LEU A 26 -28.34 12.21 6.51
C LEU A 26 -26.94 11.90 5.96
N ALA A 27 -26.77 11.99 4.64
CA ALA A 27 -25.54 11.62 3.95
C ALA A 27 -24.28 12.35 4.50
N ASN A 28 -24.41 13.65 4.78
CA ASN A 28 -23.31 14.44 5.35
C ASN A 28 -22.91 13.98 6.76
N THR A 29 -23.87 13.76 7.65
CA THR A 29 -23.57 13.30 9.02
C THR A 29 -23.07 11.86 9.08
N LEU A 30 -23.52 11.00 8.18
CA LEU A 30 -22.96 9.66 8.01
C LEU A 30 -21.51 9.72 7.50
N ASN A 31 -21.21 10.63 6.59
CA ASN A 31 -19.86 10.87 6.11
C ASN A 31 -18.93 11.35 7.21
N ASP A 32 -19.38 12.30 8.04
CA ASP A 32 -18.60 12.82 9.18
C ASP A 32 -18.30 11.72 10.19
N TYR A 33 -19.30 10.92 10.57
CA TYR A 33 -19.10 9.77 11.44
C TYR A 33 -18.13 8.75 10.84
N SER A 34 -18.34 8.38 9.58
CA SER A 34 -17.53 7.37 8.90
C SER A 34 -16.07 7.84 8.75
N GLY A 35 -15.87 9.11 8.38
CA GLY A 35 -14.52 9.70 8.28
C GLY A 35 -13.79 9.63 9.62
N THR A 36 -14.42 10.07 10.70
CA THR A 36 -13.85 10.02 12.06
C THR A 36 -13.61 8.58 12.51
N PHE A 37 -14.55 7.67 12.23
CA PHE A 37 -14.37 6.25 12.56
C PHE A 37 -13.17 5.64 11.84
N TYR A 38 -13.02 5.85 10.53
CA TYR A 38 -11.88 5.31 9.77
C TYR A 38 -10.57 5.95 10.18
N GLU A 39 -10.56 7.24 10.55
CA GLU A 39 -9.37 7.91 11.10
C GLU A 39 -8.90 7.22 12.38
N HIS A 40 -9.81 6.90 13.30
CA HIS A 40 -9.48 6.11 14.47
C HIS A 40 -9.07 4.69 14.12
N PHE A 41 -9.84 4.02 13.29
CA PHE A 41 -9.66 2.60 12.99
C PHE A 41 -8.35 2.30 12.26
N CYS A 42 -7.96 3.15 11.30
CA CYS A 42 -6.80 2.94 10.45
C CYS A 42 -5.53 3.65 10.95
N ARG A 43 -5.65 4.68 11.80
CA ARG A 43 -4.51 5.51 12.21
C ARG A 43 -4.41 5.65 13.73
N ILE A 44 -5.29 6.42 14.37
CA ILE A 44 -5.17 6.80 15.80
C ILE A 44 -5.31 5.59 16.73
N GLY A 45 -6.28 4.74 16.44
CA GLY A 45 -6.61 3.53 17.20
C GLY A 45 -6.15 2.25 16.52
N TYR A 46 -5.09 2.32 15.70
CA TYR A 46 -4.55 1.17 15.00
C TYR A 46 -4.29 -0.02 15.94
N GLY A 47 -4.85 -1.19 15.63
CA GLY A 47 -4.75 -2.40 16.46
C GLY A 47 -5.72 -2.47 17.63
N LYS A 48 -6.53 -1.44 17.88
CA LYS A 48 -7.65 -1.50 18.84
C LYS A 48 -8.83 -2.26 18.24
N SER A 49 -9.75 -2.68 19.11
CA SER A 49 -10.96 -3.37 18.67
C SER A 49 -11.92 -2.44 17.92
N MET A 50 -12.86 -3.05 17.20
CA MET A 50 -13.91 -2.34 16.47
C MET A 50 -14.70 -1.41 17.40
N ALA A 51 -15.14 -1.93 18.55
CA ALA A 51 -15.90 -1.14 19.50
C ALA A 51 -15.11 -0.01 20.16
N GLU A 52 -13.83 -0.22 20.47
CA GLU A 52 -12.97 0.83 21.01
C GLU A 52 -12.83 1.98 20.00
N ASN A 53 -12.65 1.68 18.71
CA ASN A 53 -12.56 2.69 17.66
C ASN A 53 -13.89 3.43 17.45
N MET A 54 -15.03 2.73 17.46
CA MET A 54 -16.36 3.36 17.44
C MET A 54 -16.55 4.32 18.62
N GLN A 55 -16.17 3.89 19.80
CA GLN A 55 -16.28 4.68 21.04
C GLN A 55 -15.41 5.95 20.99
N GLN A 56 -14.19 5.85 20.46
CA GLN A 56 -13.30 7.00 20.32
C GLN A 56 -13.84 7.98 19.28
N ALA A 57 -14.35 7.51 18.14
CA ALA A 57 -14.97 8.35 17.13
C ALA A 57 -16.17 9.14 17.71
N VAL A 58 -17.03 8.48 18.46
CA VAL A 58 -18.17 9.16 19.12
C VAL A 58 -17.70 10.23 20.13
N ARG A 59 -16.67 9.93 20.93
CA ARG A 59 -16.10 10.89 21.90
C ARG A 59 -15.51 12.11 21.22
N GLU A 60 -14.78 11.92 20.14
CA GLU A 60 -14.19 13.02 19.36
C GLU A 60 -15.29 13.91 18.78
N LEU A 61 -16.30 13.31 18.15
CA LEU A 61 -17.42 14.04 17.59
C LEU A 61 -18.23 14.80 18.67
N ASP A 62 -18.46 14.22 19.83
CA ASP A 62 -19.19 14.89 20.93
C ASP A 62 -18.41 16.09 21.50
N ASN A 63 -17.08 15.96 21.63
CA ASN A 63 -16.21 17.04 22.13
C ASN A 63 -16.15 18.24 21.20
N ASN A 64 -16.37 18.07 19.90
CA ASN A 64 -16.30 19.11 18.89
C ASN A 64 -17.58 19.96 18.74
N ASN A 65 -18.52 19.89 19.69
CA ASN A 65 -19.76 20.67 19.70
C ASN A 65 -20.61 20.51 18.42
N VAL A 66 -20.72 19.32 17.93
CA VAL A 66 -21.39 18.97 16.67
C VAL A 66 -22.91 19.18 16.72
N SER A 67 -23.52 19.20 15.54
CA SER A 67 -24.98 19.38 15.38
C SER A 67 -25.78 18.27 16.06
N ALA A 68 -27.03 18.58 16.43
CA ALA A 68 -27.96 17.60 17.03
C ALA A 68 -28.18 16.39 16.10
N SER A 69 -28.16 16.58 14.78
CA SER A 69 -28.29 15.50 13.80
C SER A 69 -27.10 14.55 13.81
N LEU A 70 -25.88 15.06 13.98
CA LEU A 70 -24.70 14.21 14.08
C LEU A 70 -24.66 13.45 15.42
N LYS A 71 -25.08 14.09 16.51
CA LYS A 71 -25.28 13.39 17.80
C LYS A 71 -26.30 12.25 17.67
N GLY A 72 -27.40 12.48 16.94
CA GLY A 72 -28.37 11.44 16.62
C GLY A 72 -27.73 10.24 15.91
N ILE A 73 -26.94 10.49 14.86
CA ILE A 73 -26.20 9.43 14.15
C ILE A 73 -25.27 8.67 15.12
N CYS A 74 -24.51 9.36 15.97
CA CYS A 74 -23.64 8.71 16.96
C CYS A 74 -24.39 7.75 17.89
N LEU A 75 -25.63 8.08 18.26
CA LEU A 75 -26.48 7.24 19.11
C LEU A 75 -27.15 6.08 18.37
N GLU A 76 -27.37 6.23 17.07
CA GLU A 76 -28.04 5.24 16.22
C GLU A 76 -27.08 4.25 15.55
N MET A 77 -25.76 4.56 15.50
CA MET A 77 -24.77 3.64 14.94
C MET A 77 -24.64 2.39 15.80
N SER A 78 -24.84 1.26 15.18
CA SER A 78 -24.81 -0.04 15.83
C SER A 78 -23.81 -0.99 15.16
N LEU A 79 -23.17 -1.82 15.97
CA LEU A 79 -22.33 -2.93 15.54
C LEU A 79 -23.10 -4.24 15.69
N GLN A 80 -23.28 -4.94 14.57
CA GLN A 80 -23.70 -6.34 14.55
C GLN A 80 -22.45 -7.20 14.40
N GLY A 81 -22.12 -8.01 15.42
CA GLY A 81 -20.92 -8.83 15.46
C GLY A 81 -20.22 -8.77 16.80
N ASP A 82 -19.02 -9.35 16.89
CA ASP A 82 -18.21 -9.31 18.10
C ASP A 82 -17.51 -7.95 18.24
N PRO A 83 -17.79 -7.18 19.30
CA PRO A 83 -17.18 -5.87 19.54
C PRO A 83 -15.66 -5.94 19.79
N ALA A 84 -15.14 -7.11 20.18
CA ALA A 84 -13.72 -7.31 20.45
C ALA A 84 -12.89 -7.61 19.17
N VAL A 85 -13.54 -7.79 18.03
CA VAL A 85 -12.84 -8.01 16.75
C VAL A 85 -11.86 -6.88 16.50
N LYS A 86 -10.63 -7.26 16.15
CA LYS A 86 -9.57 -6.36 15.71
C LYS A 86 -9.23 -6.65 14.24
N LEU A 87 -8.86 -5.61 13.49
CA LEU A 87 -8.16 -5.85 12.23
C LEU A 87 -6.84 -6.58 12.51
N PHE A 88 -6.42 -7.40 11.56
CA PHE A 88 -5.02 -7.79 11.51
C PHE A 88 -4.20 -6.50 11.30
N ALA A 89 -3.44 -6.13 12.33
CA ALA A 89 -2.68 -4.90 12.35
C ALA A 89 -1.19 -5.24 12.46
N PRO A 90 -0.48 -5.37 11.33
CA PRO A 90 0.97 -5.55 11.32
C PRO A 90 1.66 -4.47 12.15
N GLN A 91 2.75 -4.82 12.84
CA GLN A 91 3.48 -3.85 13.65
C GLN A 91 4.67 -3.25 12.90
N LEU A 92 5.09 -3.87 11.81
CA LEU A 92 6.20 -3.49 10.96
C LEU A 92 5.72 -3.27 9.53
N PRO A 93 6.42 -2.49 8.72
CA PRO A 93 6.20 -2.43 7.28
C PRO A 93 6.56 -3.77 6.63
N ASP A 94 6.19 -3.94 5.38
CA ASP A 94 6.55 -5.09 4.56
C ASP A 94 6.55 -4.62 3.10
N TYR A 95 7.72 -4.29 2.60
CA TYR A 95 7.88 -3.77 1.25
C TYR A 95 8.05 -4.91 0.25
N SER A 96 7.43 -4.75 -0.89
CA SER A 96 7.62 -5.68 -2.01
C SER A 96 7.43 -4.98 -3.34
N THR A 97 7.97 -5.57 -4.40
CA THR A 97 7.73 -5.12 -5.77
C THR A 97 6.47 -5.76 -6.33
N ILE A 98 5.78 -5.03 -7.22
CA ILE A 98 4.60 -5.54 -7.94
C ILE A 98 5.03 -5.91 -9.35
N LEU A 99 5.29 -7.20 -9.59
CA LEU A 99 5.78 -7.69 -10.88
C LEU A 99 4.83 -7.39 -12.04
N GLU A 100 3.50 -7.44 -11.79
CA GLU A 100 2.47 -7.11 -12.77
C GLU A 100 2.50 -5.63 -13.19
N GLN A 101 3.17 -4.79 -12.43
CA GLN A 101 3.39 -3.37 -12.71
C GLN A 101 4.81 -3.05 -13.19
N LEU A 102 5.61 -4.07 -13.50
CA LEU A 102 6.86 -3.88 -14.21
C LEU A 102 6.57 -3.59 -15.69
N ASN A 103 6.86 -2.38 -16.11
CA ASN A 103 6.73 -1.96 -17.50
C ASN A 103 8.05 -1.42 -18.02
N ILE A 104 8.37 -1.78 -19.26
CA ILE A 104 9.56 -1.31 -19.98
C ILE A 104 9.09 -0.58 -21.21
N LEU A 105 9.51 0.66 -21.35
CA LEU A 105 9.06 1.56 -22.42
C LEU A 105 10.26 2.16 -23.19
N PRO A 106 10.24 2.05 -24.53
CA PRO A 106 9.25 1.35 -25.36
C PRO A 106 9.34 -0.18 -25.19
N ALA A 107 8.31 -0.92 -25.60
CA ALA A 107 8.26 -2.38 -25.46
C ALA A 107 9.35 -3.10 -26.30
N GLU A 108 9.75 -2.51 -27.40
CA GLU A 108 10.94 -2.93 -28.18
C GLU A 108 12.03 -1.89 -28.02
N ILE A 109 13.17 -2.33 -27.51
CA ILE A 109 14.32 -1.47 -27.28
C ILE A 109 15.36 -1.78 -28.34
N THR A 110 15.75 -0.75 -29.10
CA THR A 110 16.75 -0.83 -30.13
C THR A 110 17.85 0.21 -29.92
N THR A 111 19.00 0.02 -30.56
CA THR A 111 20.12 0.97 -30.47
C THR A 111 19.88 2.31 -31.16
N ASP A 112 18.78 2.47 -31.89
CA ASP A 112 18.37 3.73 -32.48
C ASP A 112 17.73 4.69 -31.43
N LEU A 113 17.41 4.19 -30.25
CA LEU A 113 16.85 4.96 -29.17
C LEU A 113 17.96 5.54 -28.29
N ASP A 114 17.75 6.75 -27.78
CA ASP A 114 18.66 7.38 -26.82
C ASP A 114 18.55 6.81 -25.42
N SER A 115 17.36 6.30 -25.06
CA SER A 115 17.06 5.82 -23.71
C SER A 115 15.81 4.95 -23.67
N PHE A 116 15.68 4.13 -22.63
CA PHE A 116 14.45 3.43 -22.27
C PHE A 116 14.07 3.73 -20.79
N THR A 117 12.83 3.45 -20.45
CA THR A 117 12.32 3.67 -19.09
C THR A 117 11.82 2.36 -18.52
N ILE A 118 12.25 2.06 -17.30
CA ILE A 118 11.68 1.01 -16.46
C ILE A 118 10.75 1.69 -15.47
N SER A 119 9.49 1.25 -15.42
CA SER A 119 8.52 1.61 -14.42
C SER A 119 8.23 0.39 -13.55
N LEU A 120 8.35 0.51 -12.24
CA LEU A 120 8.17 -0.57 -11.29
C LEU A 120 7.26 -0.12 -10.15
N GLY A 121 6.18 -0.89 -9.88
CA GLY A 121 5.34 -0.70 -8.72
C GLY A 121 6.03 -1.22 -7.45
N ILE A 122 6.01 -0.40 -6.39
CA ILE A 122 6.49 -0.74 -5.05
C ILE A 122 5.31 -0.62 -4.10
N GLN A 123 5.07 -1.62 -3.28
CA GLN A 123 3.99 -1.62 -2.29
C GLN A 123 4.49 -1.88 -0.88
N ASN A 124 3.73 -1.41 0.09
CA ASN A 124 3.86 -1.77 1.50
C ASN A 124 2.60 -2.51 1.93
N ILE A 125 2.70 -3.80 2.21
CA ILE A 125 1.61 -4.64 2.67
C ILE A 125 1.56 -4.78 4.20
N GLY A 126 2.48 -4.12 4.88
CA GLY A 126 2.55 -4.04 6.33
C GLY A 126 2.04 -2.71 6.90
N LYS A 127 2.61 -2.29 8.01
CA LYS A 127 2.28 -1.02 8.66
C LYS A 127 2.88 0.15 7.88
N ALA A 128 2.06 1.15 7.60
CA ALA A 128 2.55 2.41 7.05
C ALA A 128 3.42 3.14 8.09
N ILE A 129 4.64 3.52 7.70
CA ILE A 129 5.58 4.30 8.50
C ILE A 129 6.00 5.57 7.74
N SER A 130 6.55 6.55 8.45
CA SER A 130 6.94 7.84 7.86
C SER A 130 8.37 7.87 7.32
N ASP A 131 9.08 6.76 7.41
CA ASP A 131 10.46 6.66 6.94
C ASP A 131 10.51 6.50 5.42
N SER A 132 11.51 7.12 4.82
CA SER A 132 11.76 7.00 3.39
C SER A 132 12.42 5.65 3.07
N LEU A 133 12.10 5.07 1.91
CA LEU A 133 12.62 3.79 1.47
C LEU A 133 13.86 4.00 0.58
N SER A 134 14.94 3.30 0.91
CA SER A 134 16.15 3.22 0.08
C SER A 134 16.00 2.09 -0.95
N ILE A 135 16.45 2.31 -2.17
CA ILE A 135 16.37 1.34 -3.27
C ILE A 135 17.72 1.30 -3.98
N GLU A 136 18.22 0.10 -4.22
CA GLU A 136 19.37 -0.15 -5.06
C GLU A 136 18.91 -0.86 -6.33
N VAL A 137 19.38 -0.39 -7.49
CA VAL A 137 19.18 -1.05 -8.78
C VAL A 137 20.54 -1.37 -9.38
N ARG A 138 20.80 -2.65 -9.55
CA ARG A 138 21.98 -3.17 -10.26
C ARG A 138 21.60 -3.45 -11.69
N HIS A 139 22.47 -3.06 -12.60
CA HIS A 139 22.33 -3.28 -14.03
C HIS A 139 23.60 -3.97 -14.55
N ASP A 140 23.46 -5.24 -14.87
CA ASP A 140 24.53 -6.11 -15.31
C ASP A 140 24.49 -6.27 -16.85
N PHE A 141 25.65 -6.35 -17.47
CA PHE A 141 25.83 -6.44 -18.92
C PHE A 141 26.52 -7.75 -19.33
N PRO A 142 25.87 -8.91 -19.15
CA PRO A 142 26.52 -10.21 -19.33
C PRO A 142 27.01 -10.48 -20.75
N ALA A 143 26.37 -9.87 -21.76
CA ALA A 143 26.78 -10.02 -23.17
C ALA A 143 28.08 -9.30 -23.49
N ASN A 144 28.45 -8.25 -22.77
CA ASN A 144 29.49 -7.31 -23.13
C ASN A 144 30.70 -7.32 -22.17
N GLN A 145 30.63 -8.07 -21.08
CA GLN A 145 31.67 -8.18 -20.04
C GLN A 145 32.14 -6.80 -19.52
N ILE A 146 31.23 -5.86 -19.44
CA ILE A 146 31.47 -4.51 -18.92
C ILE A 146 31.09 -4.50 -17.43
N ALA A 147 31.73 -3.64 -16.66
CA ALA A 147 31.42 -3.47 -15.24
C ALA A 147 29.97 -3.04 -15.03
N ASP A 148 29.34 -3.67 -14.05
CA ASP A 148 27.97 -3.42 -13.66
C ASP A 148 27.77 -1.95 -13.23
N SER A 149 26.58 -1.45 -13.48
CA SER A 149 26.16 -0.12 -13.01
C SER A 149 25.24 -0.27 -11.79
N VAL A 150 25.47 0.53 -10.76
CA VAL A 150 24.63 0.54 -9.56
C VAL A 150 24.03 1.91 -9.36
N TYR A 151 22.72 1.96 -9.21
CA TYR A 151 21.95 3.18 -8.97
C TYR A 151 21.31 3.13 -7.60
N PHE A 152 21.40 4.23 -6.85
CA PHE A 152 20.79 4.37 -5.53
C PHE A 152 19.71 5.43 -5.58
N PHE A 153 18.56 5.11 -5.02
CA PHE A 153 17.41 6.00 -4.90
C PHE A 153 16.97 6.06 -3.44
N LYS A 154 16.44 7.20 -3.05
CA LYS A 154 15.71 7.34 -1.80
C LYS A 154 14.36 7.95 -2.15
N ILE A 155 13.30 7.18 -1.98
CA ILE A 155 11.94 7.63 -2.26
C ILE A 155 11.23 8.04 -0.98
N LYS A 156 10.16 8.85 -1.12
CA LYS A 156 9.30 9.22 -0.01
C LYS A 156 8.69 7.98 0.66
N PRO A 157 8.12 8.11 1.88
CA PRO A 157 7.46 7.00 2.54
C PRO A 157 6.42 6.30 1.65
N VAL A 158 6.52 4.98 1.55
CA VAL A 158 5.56 4.15 0.84
C VAL A 158 4.48 3.73 1.82
N TYR A 159 3.36 4.48 1.85
CA TYR A 159 2.25 4.17 2.75
C TYR A 159 1.42 2.98 2.28
N PHE A 160 1.22 2.85 0.98
CA PHE A 160 0.51 1.75 0.35
C PHE A 160 1.21 1.32 -0.94
N GLN A 161 1.33 2.23 -1.91
CA GLN A 161 1.94 1.96 -3.21
C GLN A 161 2.58 3.22 -3.78
N GLU A 162 3.74 3.06 -4.41
CA GLU A 162 4.47 4.08 -5.15
C GLU A 162 5.03 3.50 -6.44
N GLU A 163 5.34 4.36 -7.39
CA GLU A 163 5.96 3.98 -8.66
C GLU A 163 7.41 4.47 -8.70
N LEU A 164 8.34 3.57 -9.00
CA LEU A 164 9.71 3.91 -9.33
C LEU A 164 9.85 4.03 -10.84
N LEU A 165 10.28 5.19 -11.32
CA LEU A 165 10.60 5.43 -12.72
C LEU A 165 12.12 5.58 -12.89
N LEU A 166 12.71 4.70 -13.68
CA LEU A 166 14.13 4.69 -13.98
C LEU A 166 14.34 4.88 -15.48
N LYS A 167 14.84 6.04 -15.87
CA LYS A 167 15.22 6.32 -17.27
C LYS A 167 16.70 6.04 -17.47
N LEU A 168 17.03 5.10 -18.35
CA LEU A 168 18.39 4.65 -18.62
C LEU A 168 18.80 5.00 -20.05
N PRO A 169 20.00 5.55 -20.26
CA PRO A 169 20.55 5.78 -21.59
C PRO A 169 20.89 4.45 -22.28
N ILE A 170 20.82 4.43 -23.59
CA ILE A 170 21.27 3.31 -24.41
C ILE A 170 22.61 3.64 -25.01
N SER A 171 23.54 2.71 -24.89
CA SER A 171 24.84 2.74 -25.56
C SER A 171 25.07 1.44 -26.36
N ILE A 172 25.36 1.54 -27.61
CA ILE A 172 25.62 0.38 -28.47
C ILE A 172 26.73 -0.51 -27.90
N GLN A 173 27.72 0.08 -27.26
CA GLN A 173 28.85 -0.66 -26.70
C GLN A 173 28.52 -1.40 -25.41
N GLN A 174 27.52 -0.94 -24.66
CA GLN A 174 27.18 -1.47 -23.33
C GLN A 174 25.91 -2.30 -23.33
N ASN A 175 24.86 -1.84 -23.99
CA ASN A 175 23.52 -2.36 -23.80
C ASN A 175 23.08 -3.41 -24.82
N VAL A 176 23.79 -3.59 -25.95
CA VAL A 176 23.35 -4.58 -26.94
C VAL A 176 23.38 -5.99 -26.37
N GLY A 177 22.28 -6.70 -26.52
CA GLY A 177 22.08 -8.03 -25.96
C GLY A 177 21.18 -8.05 -24.71
N ASN A 178 21.34 -9.09 -23.93
CA ASN A 178 20.59 -9.22 -22.68
C ASN A 178 21.19 -8.36 -21.57
N ASN A 179 20.38 -7.56 -20.95
CA ASN A 179 20.70 -6.74 -19.77
C ASN A 179 19.96 -7.31 -18.57
N GLN A 180 20.66 -7.57 -17.48
CA GLN A 180 20.06 -8.11 -16.26
C GLN A 180 19.91 -7.04 -15.22
N PHE A 181 18.74 -6.98 -14.59
CA PHE A 181 18.44 -6.03 -13.53
C PHE A 181 18.13 -6.75 -12.24
N THR A 182 18.73 -6.27 -11.16
CA THR A 182 18.34 -6.63 -9.78
C THR A 182 17.90 -5.37 -9.08
N VAL A 183 16.67 -5.35 -8.58
CA VAL A 183 16.15 -4.29 -7.71
C VAL A 183 16.12 -4.81 -6.27
N LEU A 184 16.70 -4.06 -5.35
CA LEU A 184 16.70 -4.34 -3.92
C LEU A 184 16.02 -3.19 -3.18
N LEU A 185 14.97 -3.50 -2.45
CA LEU A 185 14.32 -2.58 -1.53
C LEU A 185 15.03 -2.69 -0.18
N ASP A 186 15.27 -1.57 0.48
CA ASP A 186 16.02 -1.48 1.73
C ASP A 186 17.32 -2.33 1.77
N PRO A 187 18.26 -2.12 0.84
CA PRO A 187 19.42 -2.98 0.64
C PRO A 187 20.35 -3.09 1.86
N LEU A 188 20.23 -2.17 2.81
CA LEU A 188 21.04 -2.15 4.04
C LEU A 188 20.28 -2.64 5.29
N ASN A 189 19.01 -3.07 5.14
CA ASN A 189 18.09 -3.43 6.23
C ASN A 189 18.04 -2.34 7.31
N GLU A 190 17.87 -1.08 6.88
CA GLU A 190 17.72 0.07 7.78
C GLU A 190 16.33 0.10 8.44
N LEU A 191 15.33 -0.50 7.77
CA LEU A 191 13.95 -0.60 8.21
C LEU A 191 13.67 -2.06 8.59
N ALA A 192 13.29 -2.31 9.83
CA ALA A 192 12.85 -3.66 10.22
C ALA A 192 11.50 -3.98 9.58
N GLU A 193 11.38 -5.08 8.85
CA GLU A 193 10.21 -5.50 8.10
C GLU A 193 9.59 -6.81 8.62
N ILE A 194 8.38 -7.13 8.19
CA ILE A 194 7.76 -8.44 8.49
C ILE A 194 8.50 -9.53 7.74
N SER A 195 8.86 -9.28 6.49
CA SER A 195 9.63 -10.18 5.64
C SER A 195 10.75 -9.41 4.94
N GLU A 196 11.97 -9.90 5.07
CA GLU A 196 13.15 -9.38 4.36
C GLU A 196 13.43 -10.18 3.06
N THR A 197 12.59 -11.17 2.74
CA THR A 197 12.85 -12.08 1.62
C THR A 197 12.12 -11.70 0.34
N ASN A 198 11.19 -10.75 0.39
CA ASN A 198 10.39 -10.25 -0.73
C ASN A 198 10.89 -8.89 -1.28
N ASN A 199 12.02 -8.42 -0.77
CA ASN A 199 12.63 -7.11 -1.09
C ASN A 199 13.45 -7.13 -2.39
N ARG A 200 13.49 -8.26 -3.10
CA ARG A 200 14.31 -8.43 -4.30
C ARG A 200 13.45 -8.78 -5.53
N LEU A 201 13.76 -8.13 -6.65
CA LEU A 201 13.24 -8.48 -7.96
C LEU A 201 14.39 -8.56 -8.97
N ASP A 202 14.46 -9.68 -9.70
CA ASP A 202 15.38 -9.87 -10.83
C ASP A 202 14.55 -9.95 -12.12
N PHE A 203 15.00 -9.28 -13.18
CA PHE A 203 14.39 -9.33 -14.51
C PHE A 203 15.39 -8.99 -15.60
N ASP A 204 15.07 -9.40 -16.84
CA ASP A 204 15.92 -9.21 -18.01
C ASP A 204 15.28 -8.22 -18.99
N VAL A 205 16.14 -7.47 -19.68
CA VAL A 205 15.78 -6.53 -20.74
C VAL A 205 16.63 -6.79 -21.97
N LEU A 206 16.01 -7.10 -23.10
CA LEU A 206 16.70 -7.32 -24.36
C LEU A 206 16.79 -6.03 -25.17
N VAL A 207 18.00 -5.59 -25.47
CA VAL A 207 18.30 -4.48 -26.39
C VAL A 207 18.78 -5.04 -27.72
N ARG A 208 18.07 -4.72 -28.79
CA ARG A 208 18.38 -5.18 -30.14
C ARG A 208 19.24 -4.17 -30.90
N SER A 209 20.14 -4.67 -31.76
CA SER A 209 20.94 -3.86 -32.69
C SER A 209 20.16 -3.52 -33.93
#